data_32da597e397a9b423ea3d491899269a3
#
_entry.id   32da597e397a9b423ea3d491899269a3
#
_cell.length_a   1.000
_cell.length_b   1.000
_cell.length_c   1.000
_cell.angle_alpha   90.00
_cell.angle_beta   90.00
_cell.angle_gamma   90.00
#
_symmetry.space_group_name_H-M   'P 1'
#
loop_
_entity.id
_entity.type
_entity.pdbx_description
1 polymer ?
#
loop_
_entity_poly.entity_id
_entity_poly.type
_entity_poly.pdbx_seq_one_letter_code
_entity_poly.pdbx_strand_id
1 'polypeptide(L)'
;TVESIDVPSYRRRRRLSNQVAAREVRYKFFLKCAGRVGASKVALAHQADDQAETILINFLRGSGTGGLKGILPVRDGIYVRPLLNVRRSEIISFCSEMDLAFRLDASNLKPVYTRNKIRLSLTPLLEKEYNPEIVPALLRLGEICRAEDIYLDQLATKAFQEALLAENAGHITLSL
;
A
#
# COMPACT_ATOMS: atom_id res chain seq x y z
N THR A 1 -0.13 23.00 -6.29
CA THR A 1 -1.53 22.97 -6.77
C THR A 1 -2.43 22.56 -5.61
N VAL A 2 -3.55 23.24 -5.43
CA VAL A 2 -4.57 22.93 -4.41
C VAL A 2 -5.91 22.75 -5.12
N GLU A 3 -6.69 21.76 -4.69
CA GLU A 3 -8.05 21.53 -5.17
C GLU A 3 -8.92 21.16 -3.96
N SER A 4 -10.12 21.71 -3.90
CA SER A 4 -11.12 21.39 -2.88
C SER A 4 -12.19 20.49 -3.49
N ILE A 5 -12.50 19.36 -2.84
CA ILE A 5 -13.48 18.40 -3.30
C ILE A 5 -14.39 18.00 -2.15
N ASP A 6 -15.71 18.00 -2.39
CA ASP A 6 -16.70 17.50 -1.43
C ASP A 6 -16.69 15.95 -1.38
N VAL A 7 -15.84 15.40 -0.53
CA VAL A 7 -15.72 13.95 -0.32
C VAL A 7 -17.00 13.32 0.20
N PRO A 8 -17.79 13.91 1.13
CA PRO A 8 -19.09 13.39 1.55
C PRO A 8 -20.05 13.16 0.39
N SER A 9 -20.19 14.12 -0.52
CA SER A 9 -21.07 13.98 -1.70
C SER A 9 -20.52 12.95 -2.69
N TYR A 10 -19.21 12.90 -2.92
CA TYR A 10 -18.56 11.87 -3.73
C TYR A 10 -18.85 10.48 -3.17
N ARG A 11 -18.68 10.29 -1.85
CA ARG A 11 -18.96 9.04 -1.14
C ARG A 11 -20.40 8.57 -1.37
N ARG A 12 -21.39 9.45 -1.15
CA ARG A 12 -22.80 9.11 -1.30
C ARG A 12 -23.11 8.62 -2.70
N ARG A 13 -22.66 9.35 -3.73
CA ARG A 13 -22.88 8.99 -5.14
C ARG A 13 -22.28 7.65 -5.54
N ARG A 14 -21.11 7.32 -4.99
CA ARG A 14 -20.37 6.10 -5.32
C ARG A 14 -20.63 4.93 -4.35
N ARG A 15 -21.40 5.13 -3.29
CA ARG A 15 -21.70 4.17 -2.21
C ARG A 15 -20.43 3.61 -1.57
N LEU A 16 -19.45 4.47 -1.30
CA LEU A 16 -18.14 4.10 -0.76
C LEU A 16 -18.06 4.41 0.73
N SER A 17 -17.06 3.80 1.42
CA SER A 17 -16.66 4.27 2.74
C SER A 17 -15.95 5.62 2.65
N ASN A 18 -15.89 6.39 3.76
CA ASN A 18 -15.17 7.68 3.79
C ASN A 18 -13.71 7.54 3.37
N GLN A 19 -13.03 6.49 3.84
CA GLN A 19 -11.62 6.25 3.55
C GLN A 19 -11.38 5.92 2.06
N VAL A 20 -12.22 5.08 1.48
CA VAL A 20 -12.14 4.70 0.05
C VAL A 20 -12.42 5.92 -0.82
N ALA A 21 -13.48 6.69 -0.51
CA ALA A 21 -13.82 7.89 -1.26
C ALA A 21 -12.69 8.94 -1.23
N ALA A 22 -12.14 9.23 -0.04
CA ALA A 22 -11.02 10.15 0.11
C ALA A 22 -9.75 9.67 -0.62
N ARG A 23 -9.52 8.35 -0.62
CA ARG A 23 -8.40 7.75 -1.37
C ARG A 23 -8.60 7.91 -2.88
N GLU A 24 -9.77 7.56 -3.43
CA GLU A 24 -10.04 7.69 -4.87
C GLU A 24 -9.89 9.14 -5.36
N VAL A 25 -10.46 10.09 -4.61
CA VAL A 25 -10.36 11.52 -4.93
C VAL A 25 -8.90 11.98 -4.95
N ARG A 26 -8.10 11.58 -3.96
CA ARG A 26 -6.66 11.90 -3.88
C ARG A 26 -5.89 11.34 -5.07
N TYR A 27 -6.14 10.09 -5.45
CA TYR A 27 -5.44 9.48 -6.58
C TYR A 27 -5.82 10.12 -7.92
N LYS A 28 -7.09 10.49 -8.10
CA LYS A 28 -7.53 11.27 -9.28
C LYS A 28 -6.82 12.63 -9.35
N PHE A 29 -6.70 13.30 -8.21
CA PHE A 29 -5.96 14.56 -8.12
C PHE A 29 -4.49 14.39 -8.49
N PHE A 30 -3.82 13.34 -8.01
CA PHE A 30 -2.43 13.05 -8.35
C PHE A 30 -2.22 12.85 -9.86
N LEU A 31 -3.09 12.07 -10.51
CA LEU A 31 -3.02 11.87 -11.97
C LEU A 31 -3.25 13.17 -12.74
N LYS A 32 -4.21 13.99 -12.31
CA LYS A 32 -4.45 15.30 -12.90
C LYS A 32 -3.24 16.23 -12.77
N CYS A 33 -2.59 16.24 -11.61
CA CYS A 33 -1.37 17.02 -11.41
C CYS A 33 -0.20 16.49 -12.24
N ALA A 34 0.03 15.17 -12.27
CA ALA A 34 1.06 14.55 -13.06
C ALA A 34 0.90 14.89 -14.55
N GLY A 35 -0.31 14.79 -15.10
CA GLY A 35 -0.60 15.15 -16.49
C GLY A 35 -0.32 16.63 -16.80
N ARG A 36 -0.62 17.54 -15.85
CA ARG A 36 -0.35 18.98 -16.04
C ARG A 36 1.14 19.34 -16.13
N VAL A 37 1.98 18.60 -15.43
CA VAL A 37 3.42 18.87 -15.38
C VAL A 37 4.25 17.90 -16.24
N GLY A 38 3.59 17.02 -16.99
CA GLY A 38 4.25 16.03 -17.83
C GLY A 38 5.01 14.95 -17.03
N ALA A 39 4.65 14.72 -15.76
CA ALA A 39 5.32 13.73 -14.92
C ALA A 39 4.86 12.31 -15.26
N SER A 40 5.80 11.40 -15.49
CA SER A 40 5.53 9.97 -15.73
C SER A 40 5.32 9.15 -14.44
N LYS A 41 5.71 9.68 -13.28
CA LYS A 41 5.64 9.02 -11.98
C LYS A 41 5.09 9.94 -10.90
N VAL A 42 4.45 9.32 -9.90
CA VAL A 42 3.96 9.97 -8.67
C VAL A 42 4.60 9.27 -7.48
N ALA A 43 5.47 9.95 -6.76
CA ALA A 43 6.08 9.43 -5.55
C ALA A 43 5.11 9.55 -4.37
N LEU A 44 4.90 8.44 -3.65
CA LEU A 44 4.08 8.37 -2.44
C LEU A 44 4.98 8.07 -1.24
N ALA A 45 4.79 8.81 -0.16
CA ALA A 45 5.61 8.73 1.05
C ALA A 45 5.21 7.58 2.01
N HIS A 46 4.83 6.41 1.47
CA HIS A 46 4.69 5.22 2.31
C HIS A 46 6.08 4.75 2.73
N GLN A 47 6.18 4.32 3.98
CA GLN A 47 7.43 3.96 4.65
C GLN A 47 7.36 2.55 5.24
N ALA A 48 8.46 2.06 5.84
CA ALA A 48 8.59 0.72 6.42
C ALA A 48 7.52 0.41 7.46
N ASP A 49 7.22 1.36 8.34
CA ASP A 49 6.18 1.19 9.35
C ASP A 49 4.78 1.06 8.71
N ASP A 50 4.47 1.79 7.63
CA ASP A 50 3.21 1.62 6.89
C ASP A 50 3.11 0.24 6.23
N GLN A 51 4.24 -0.31 5.77
CA GLN A 51 4.33 -1.66 5.21
C GLN A 51 4.03 -2.70 6.28
N ALA A 52 4.72 -2.63 7.44
CA ALA A 52 4.50 -3.52 8.57
C ALA A 52 3.04 -3.48 9.05
N GLU A 53 2.46 -2.27 9.22
CA GLU A 53 1.06 -2.08 9.57
C GLU A 53 0.12 -2.77 8.57
N THR A 54 0.40 -2.64 7.28
CA THR A 54 -0.45 -3.23 6.24
C THR A 54 -0.38 -4.75 6.26
N ILE A 55 0.81 -5.32 6.45
CA ILE A 55 1.00 -6.77 6.58
C ILE A 55 0.26 -7.30 7.81
N LEU A 56 0.40 -6.64 8.98
CA LEU A 56 -0.31 -7.02 10.21
C LEU A 56 -1.83 -6.92 10.03
N ILE A 57 -2.35 -5.86 9.38
CA ILE A 57 -3.79 -5.74 9.09
C ILE A 57 -4.28 -6.91 8.24
N ASN A 58 -3.54 -7.25 7.19
CA ASN A 58 -3.91 -8.31 6.27
C ASN A 58 -3.81 -9.69 6.94
N PHE A 59 -2.76 -9.92 7.74
CA PHE A 59 -2.61 -11.12 8.56
C PHE A 59 -3.80 -11.32 9.51
N LEU A 60 -4.16 -10.29 10.27
CA LEU A 60 -5.29 -10.32 11.21
C LEU A 60 -6.66 -10.52 10.52
N ARG A 61 -6.74 -10.22 9.23
CA ARG A 61 -7.93 -10.48 8.39
C ARG A 61 -7.94 -11.86 7.74
N GLY A 62 -6.91 -12.67 7.97
CA GLY A 62 -6.79 -14.00 7.38
C GLY A 62 -6.38 -14.00 5.90
N SER A 63 -5.66 -12.97 5.45
CA SER A 63 -5.18 -12.94 4.07
C SER A 63 -4.10 -13.98 3.84
N GLY A 64 -4.13 -14.63 2.66
CA GLY A 64 -3.03 -15.44 2.15
C GLY A 64 -1.83 -14.61 1.66
N THR A 65 -0.86 -15.26 0.98
CA THR A 65 0.39 -14.65 0.49
C THR A 65 0.16 -13.40 -0.33
N GLY A 66 -0.87 -13.37 -1.20
CA GLY A 66 -1.25 -12.21 -2.00
C GLY A 66 -1.58 -10.96 -1.20
N GLY A 67 -2.09 -11.10 0.05
CA GLY A 67 -2.32 -9.99 0.96
C GLY A 67 -1.09 -9.65 1.81
N LEU A 68 -0.29 -10.67 2.17
CA LEU A 68 0.91 -10.51 3.00
C LEU A 68 2.06 -9.82 2.27
N LYS A 69 2.06 -9.75 0.94
CA LYS A 69 3.01 -8.91 0.18
C LYS A 69 2.91 -7.41 0.51
N GLY A 70 1.82 -6.98 1.17
CA GLY A 70 1.60 -5.63 1.68
C GLY A 70 1.48 -4.57 0.59
N ILE A 71 2.15 -3.44 0.78
CA ILE A 71 2.16 -2.31 -0.16
C ILE A 71 3.18 -2.57 -1.26
N LEU A 72 2.78 -2.49 -2.52
CA LEU A 72 3.70 -2.68 -3.65
C LEU A 72 4.63 -1.47 -3.83
N PRO A 73 5.93 -1.66 -4.10
CA PRO A 73 6.87 -0.56 -4.39
C PRO A 73 6.44 0.29 -5.58
N VAL A 74 5.91 -0.38 -6.61
CA VAL A 74 5.34 0.26 -7.80
C VAL A 74 3.92 -0.25 -8.00
N ARG A 75 2.97 0.64 -8.29
CA ARG A 75 1.59 0.29 -8.63
C ARG A 75 1.16 1.00 -9.90
N ASP A 76 0.48 0.27 -10.78
CA ASP A 76 -0.06 0.75 -12.05
C ASP A 76 1.01 1.42 -12.95
N GLY A 77 2.28 1.05 -12.78
CA GLY A 77 3.41 1.65 -13.49
C GLY A 77 3.67 3.13 -13.19
N ILE A 78 2.79 3.80 -12.43
CA ILE A 78 2.79 5.25 -12.20
C ILE A 78 3.18 5.60 -10.75
N TYR A 79 2.59 4.91 -9.77
CA TYR A 79 2.83 5.22 -8.35
C TYR A 79 4.05 4.49 -7.85
N VAL A 80 5.05 5.23 -7.39
CA VAL A 80 6.29 4.70 -6.80
C VAL A 80 6.38 5.04 -5.31
N ARG A 81 7.06 4.21 -4.53
CA ARG A 81 7.22 4.39 -3.08
C ARG A 81 8.69 4.27 -2.67
N PRO A 82 9.46 5.34 -2.87
CA PRO A 82 10.92 5.30 -2.64
C PRO A 82 11.31 5.02 -1.19
N LEU A 83 10.45 5.38 -0.22
CA LEU A 83 10.73 5.26 1.21
C LEU A 83 10.20 3.96 1.83
N LEU A 84 9.74 2.98 1.03
CA LEU A 84 9.03 1.81 1.55
C LEU A 84 9.86 0.95 2.50
N ASN A 85 11.19 1.01 2.39
CA ASN A 85 12.13 0.28 3.24
C ASN A 85 12.82 1.17 4.30
N VAL A 86 12.42 2.45 4.43
CA VAL A 86 12.98 3.40 5.40
C VAL A 86 12.06 3.50 6.60
N ARG A 87 12.59 3.39 7.82
CA ARG A 87 11.83 3.55 9.07
C ARG A 87 11.39 5.00 9.28
N ARG A 88 10.27 5.17 9.95
CA ARG A 88 9.79 6.51 10.33
C ARG A 88 10.79 7.26 11.19
N SER A 89 11.47 6.58 12.10
CA SER A 89 12.53 7.17 12.95
C SER A 89 13.66 7.75 12.11
N GLU A 90 14.13 7.02 11.10
CA GLU A 90 15.20 7.46 10.19
C GLU A 90 14.77 8.71 9.39
N ILE A 91 13.52 8.75 8.92
CA ILE A 91 12.97 9.92 8.22
C ILE A 91 12.94 11.14 9.16
N ILE A 92 12.52 10.95 10.41
CA ILE A 92 12.47 12.05 11.40
C ILE A 92 13.88 12.54 11.72
N SER A 93 14.86 11.63 11.93
CA SER A 93 16.26 12.00 12.15
C SER A 93 16.81 12.80 10.98
N PHE A 94 16.61 12.32 9.76
CA PHE A 94 17.03 13.03 8.55
C PHE A 94 16.41 14.43 8.44
N CYS A 95 15.10 14.56 8.70
CA CYS A 95 14.45 15.88 8.69
C CYS A 95 15.05 16.83 9.74
N SER A 96 15.38 16.31 10.94
CA SER A 96 16.00 17.08 12.00
C SER A 96 17.43 17.51 11.65
N GLU A 97 18.24 16.60 11.08
CA GLU A 97 19.61 16.88 10.66
C GLU A 97 19.67 17.93 9.53
N MET A 98 18.69 17.90 8.64
CA MET A 98 18.59 18.82 7.50
C MET A 98 17.77 20.08 7.78
N ASP A 99 17.36 20.31 9.03
CA ASP A 99 16.49 21.43 9.47
C ASP A 99 15.22 21.57 8.60
N LEU A 100 14.62 20.44 8.24
CA LEU A 100 13.39 20.42 7.44
C LEU A 100 12.16 20.50 8.34
N ALA A 101 11.37 21.56 8.17
CA ALA A 101 10.11 21.71 8.89
C ALA A 101 9.08 20.68 8.42
N PHE A 102 8.53 19.89 9.33
CA PHE A 102 7.43 18.98 9.08
C PHE A 102 6.30 19.14 10.09
N ARG A 103 5.11 18.72 9.71
CA ARG A 103 3.93 18.77 10.58
C ARG A 103 3.50 17.36 10.98
N LEU A 104 3.21 17.20 12.28
CA LEU A 104 2.59 16.00 12.80
C LEU A 104 1.06 16.15 12.74
N ASP A 105 0.39 15.22 12.07
CA ASP A 105 -1.07 15.18 12.05
C ASP A 105 -1.57 14.57 13.37
N ALA A 106 -2.27 15.38 14.17
CA ALA A 106 -2.82 15.00 15.47
C ALA A 106 -3.85 13.83 15.36
N SER A 107 -4.46 13.63 14.20
CA SER A 107 -5.38 12.51 13.98
C SER A 107 -4.68 11.14 14.05
N ASN A 108 -3.37 11.09 13.81
CA ASN A 108 -2.56 9.87 13.90
C ASN A 108 -2.39 9.37 15.36
N LEU A 109 -2.66 10.21 16.35
CA LEU A 109 -2.55 9.87 17.77
C LEU A 109 -3.82 9.23 18.34
N LYS A 110 -4.92 9.18 17.60
CA LYS A 110 -6.20 8.65 18.10
C LYS A 110 -6.37 7.19 17.67
N PRO A 111 -6.53 6.22 18.60
CA PRO A 111 -6.66 4.78 18.29
C PRO A 111 -8.08 4.40 17.80
N VAL A 112 -8.71 5.28 17.01
CA VAL A 112 -10.08 5.05 16.49
C VAL A 112 -10.08 4.02 15.35
N TYR A 113 -9.06 4.03 14.51
CA TYR A 113 -8.96 3.15 13.36
C TYR A 113 -8.03 1.97 13.63
N THR A 114 -8.30 0.82 13.02
CA THR A 114 -7.46 -0.40 13.15
C THR A 114 -5.98 -0.12 12.90
N ARG A 115 -5.67 0.69 11.88
CA ARG A 115 -4.28 1.08 11.57
C ARG A 115 -3.62 1.81 12.73
N ASN A 116 -4.33 2.75 13.37
CA ASN A 116 -3.79 3.49 14.50
C ASN A 116 -3.63 2.59 15.75
N LYS A 117 -4.53 1.61 15.96
CA LYS A 117 -4.37 0.61 17.03
C LYS A 117 -3.12 -0.24 16.83
N ILE A 118 -2.86 -0.66 15.61
CA ILE A 118 -1.65 -1.43 15.28
C ILE A 118 -0.41 -0.56 15.54
N ARG A 119 -0.38 0.66 15.01
CA ARG A 119 0.74 1.62 15.17
C ARG A 119 1.03 1.97 16.63
N LEU A 120 -0.01 2.26 17.41
CA LEU A 120 0.15 2.82 18.75
C LEU A 120 0.21 1.76 19.85
N SER A 121 -0.26 0.55 19.58
CA SER A 121 -0.36 -0.51 20.60
C SER A 121 0.30 -1.81 20.17
N LEU A 122 -0.11 -2.40 19.04
CA LEU A 122 0.34 -3.74 18.69
C LEU A 122 1.82 -3.77 18.26
N THR A 123 2.24 -2.87 17.36
CA THR A 123 3.63 -2.85 16.90
C THR A 123 4.59 -2.56 18.06
N PRO A 124 4.38 -1.55 18.93
CA PRO A 124 5.23 -1.35 20.09
C PRO A 124 5.24 -2.53 21.07
N LEU A 125 4.10 -3.20 21.27
CA LEU A 125 4.03 -4.41 22.09
C LEU A 125 4.90 -5.53 21.50
N LEU A 126 4.78 -5.77 20.19
CA LEU A 126 5.57 -6.79 19.51
C LEU A 126 7.07 -6.48 19.54
N GLU A 127 7.47 -5.22 19.36
CA GLU A 127 8.86 -4.78 19.44
C GLU A 127 9.42 -4.98 20.86
N LYS A 128 8.64 -4.66 21.90
CA LYS A 128 9.10 -4.71 23.28
C LYS A 128 9.14 -6.13 23.86
N GLU A 129 8.07 -6.90 23.64
CA GLU A 129 7.86 -8.15 24.38
C GLU A 129 8.24 -9.40 23.57
N TYR A 130 8.33 -9.30 22.23
CA TYR A 130 8.51 -10.49 21.38
C TYR A 130 9.74 -10.40 20.49
N ASN A 131 9.85 -9.33 19.69
CA ASN A 131 10.95 -9.20 18.73
C ASN A 131 11.24 -7.72 18.43
N PRO A 132 12.34 -7.15 18.94
CA PRO A 132 12.74 -5.77 18.63
C PRO A 132 12.87 -5.48 17.13
N GLU A 133 13.14 -6.52 16.32
CA GLU A 133 13.28 -6.45 14.87
C GLU A 133 12.00 -6.87 14.13
N ILE A 134 10.82 -6.74 14.76
CA ILE A 134 9.56 -7.21 14.15
C ILE A 134 9.24 -6.47 12.85
N VAL A 135 9.52 -5.17 12.74
CA VAL A 135 9.26 -4.41 11.51
C VAL A 135 10.15 -4.89 10.37
N PRO A 136 11.48 -4.96 10.49
CA PRO A 136 12.33 -5.62 9.49
C PRO A 136 11.90 -7.06 9.16
N ALA A 137 11.48 -7.84 10.14
CA ALA A 137 11.00 -9.20 9.90
C ALA A 137 9.73 -9.24 9.04
N LEU A 138 8.76 -8.34 9.31
CA LEU A 138 7.55 -8.19 8.50
C LEU A 138 7.86 -7.70 7.08
N LEU A 139 8.83 -6.80 6.91
CA LEU A 139 9.26 -6.36 5.60
C LEU A 139 9.81 -7.53 4.78
N ARG A 140 10.72 -8.33 5.38
CA ARG A 140 11.26 -9.56 4.73
C ARG A 140 10.15 -10.54 4.35
N LEU A 141 9.19 -10.78 5.25
CA LEU A 141 8.02 -11.61 4.94
C LEU A 141 7.26 -11.08 3.72
N GLY A 142 7.00 -9.78 3.68
CA GLY A 142 6.31 -9.14 2.55
C GLY A 142 7.07 -9.26 1.23
N GLU A 143 8.40 -9.20 1.26
CA GLU A 143 9.26 -9.39 0.08
C GLU A 143 9.21 -10.85 -0.41
N ILE A 144 9.29 -11.83 0.49
CA ILE A 144 9.18 -13.25 0.15
C ILE A 144 7.80 -13.52 -0.47
N CYS A 145 6.71 -13.14 0.21
CA CYS A 145 5.36 -13.32 -0.31
C CYS A 145 5.15 -12.67 -1.68
N ARG A 146 5.78 -11.52 -1.93
CA ARG A 146 5.71 -10.84 -3.23
C ARG A 146 6.45 -11.62 -4.31
N ALA A 147 7.64 -12.15 -4.01
CA ALA A 147 8.42 -12.95 -4.96
C ALA A 147 7.68 -14.25 -5.32
N GLU A 148 7.10 -14.91 -4.33
CA GLU A 148 6.28 -16.12 -4.52
C GLU A 148 5.02 -15.82 -5.35
N ASP A 149 4.31 -14.73 -5.06
CA ASP A 149 3.11 -14.30 -5.79
C ASP A 149 3.43 -14.04 -7.27
N ILE A 150 4.52 -13.34 -7.56
CA ILE A 150 4.98 -13.10 -8.95
C ILE A 150 5.32 -14.43 -9.65
N TYR A 151 6.03 -15.32 -8.98
CA TYR A 151 6.41 -16.62 -9.55
C TYR A 151 5.19 -17.50 -9.86
N LEU A 152 4.26 -17.60 -8.92
CA LEU A 152 3.02 -18.35 -9.11
C LEU A 152 2.14 -17.74 -10.21
N ASP A 153 2.06 -16.42 -10.30
CA ASP A 153 1.31 -15.73 -11.36
C ASP A 153 1.92 -15.99 -12.74
N GLN A 154 3.24 -16.01 -12.85
CA GLN A 154 3.94 -16.39 -14.08
C GLN A 154 3.67 -17.84 -14.48
N LEU A 155 3.73 -18.78 -13.52
CA LEU A 155 3.41 -20.19 -13.79
C LEU A 155 1.95 -20.36 -14.21
N ALA A 156 1.01 -19.72 -13.51
CA ALA A 156 -0.41 -19.76 -13.84
C ALA A 156 -0.68 -19.17 -15.24
N THR A 157 -0.04 -18.06 -15.56
CA THR A 157 -0.15 -17.42 -16.88
C THR A 157 0.37 -18.34 -17.98
N LYS A 158 1.53 -18.97 -17.76
CA LYS A 158 2.10 -19.93 -18.70
C LYS A 158 1.18 -21.13 -18.91
N ALA A 159 0.73 -21.76 -17.82
CA ALA A 159 -0.19 -22.89 -17.89
C ALA A 159 -1.52 -22.51 -18.59
N PHE A 160 -2.05 -21.33 -18.32
CA PHE A 160 -3.24 -20.81 -18.99
C PHE A 160 -3.01 -20.65 -20.50
N GLN A 161 -1.87 -20.07 -20.91
CA GLN A 161 -1.54 -19.90 -22.32
C GLN A 161 -1.34 -21.24 -23.05
N GLU A 162 -0.73 -22.22 -22.39
CA GLU A 162 -0.55 -23.58 -22.93
C GLU A 162 -1.89 -24.32 -23.09
N ALA A 163 -2.83 -24.11 -22.18
CA ALA A 163 -4.16 -24.70 -22.22
C ALA A 163 -5.13 -23.95 -23.15
N LEU A 164 -4.84 -22.71 -23.55
CA LEU A 164 -5.74 -21.86 -24.31
C LEU A 164 -5.85 -22.34 -25.78
N LEU A 165 -7.04 -22.80 -26.18
CA LEU A 165 -7.35 -23.23 -27.56
C LEU A 165 -7.98 -22.10 -28.37
N ALA A 166 -8.89 -21.31 -27.76
CA ALA A 166 -9.55 -20.18 -28.41
C ALA A 166 -10.03 -19.15 -27.38
N GLU A 167 -9.93 -17.87 -27.74
CA GLU A 167 -10.51 -16.76 -26.99
C GLU A 167 -11.35 -15.91 -27.94
N ASN A 168 -12.65 -15.83 -27.67
CA ASN A 168 -13.60 -14.99 -28.39
C ASN A 168 -14.36 -14.11 -27.40
N ALA A 169 -15.03 -13.06 -27.86
CA ALA A 169 -15.79 -12.15 -27.02
C ALA A 169 -16.82 -12.92 -26.16
N GLY A 170 -16.47 -13.17 -24.90
CA GLY A 170 -17.33 -13.82 -23.91
C GLY A 170 -17.12 -15.32 -23.70
N HIS A 171 -16.25 -15.99 -24.46
CA HIS A 171 -15.95 -17.42 -24.31
C HIS A 171 -14.45 -17.69 -24.36
N ILE A 172 -13.97 -18.55 -23.45
CA ILE A 172 -12.60 -19.07 -23.41
C ILE A 172 -12.70 -20.59 -23.52
N THR A 173 -11.97 -21.19 -24.47
CA THR A 173 -11.88 -22.63 -24.64
C THR A 173 -10.49 -23.10 -24.22
N LEU A 174 -10.44 -24.03 -23.27
CA LEU A 174 -9.20 -24.62 -22.77
C LEU A 174 -9.14 -26.12 -23.14
N SER A 175 -7.92 -26.62 -23.37
CA SER A 175 -7.69 -28.07 -23.37
C SER A 175 -7.64 -28.58 -21.93
N LEU A 176 -8.27 -29.69 -21.66
CA LEU A 176 -8.17 -30.43 -20.38
C LEU A 176 -7.03 -31.42 -20.43
#